data_a52e5d1e50e2626310ef2e52ceebeaff
#
_entry.id   a52e5d1e50e2626310ef2e52ceebeaff
#
_cell.length_a   1.000
_cell.length_b   1.000
_cell.length_c   1.000
_cell.angle_alpha   90.00
_cell.angle_beta   90.00
_cell.angle_gamma   90.00
#
_symmetry.space_group_name_H-M   'P 1'
#
loop_
_entity.id
_entity.type
_entity.pdbx_description
1 polymer ?
#
loop_
_entity_poly.entity_id
_entity_poly.type
_entity_poly.pdbx_seq_one_letter_code
_entity_poly.pdbx_strand_id
1 'polypeptide(L)'
;MNIARKSGEKSVLEYMMDKKEIFGPAAKRVLCSALFGLLTFAIFMMSYSTIKTRIPALNPYSWDNSFVALDQLLFFGHHPWILFSWIYDYPLIVRAMDVIYDVWAALLVGIWTLCFVNRKHSAVVRYRFPIALMLTWFLGGTLMAISLSSVGPCYLEPLTGNNGPYGDQMAYLNELHNKGALRAINYQGILWNVYAQGSFGLGGISAMPSMHCGTSALLVLLAWNSPVIRIFAIAFFIFIFISSFMLAWHYAVDGILVIPVVLLSWWLAGKMTAKAASTSRD
;
A
#
# COMPACT_ATOMS: atom_id res chain seq x y z
N MET A 1 -23.78 66.03 -12.63
CA MET A 1 -24.06 65.00 -11.62
C MET A 1 -23.04 63.90 -11.78
N ASN A 2 -21.93 64.01 -11.00
CA ASN A 2 -20.78 63.08 -11.12
C ASN A 2 -21.06 61.85 -10.28
N ILE A 3 -21.19 60.70 -10.92
CA ILE A 3 -21.20 59.41 -10.23
C ILE A 3 -19.77 58.91 -10.19
N ALA A 4 -19.17 58.98 -8.99
CA ALA A 4 -17.84 58.47 -8.71
C ALA A 4 -17.79 56.95 -8.99
N ARG A 5 -16.89 56.58 -9.89
CA ARG A 5 -16.50 55.21 -10.13
C ARG A 5 -15.74 54.69 -8.92
N LYS A 6 -16.37 53.87 -8.05
CA LYS A 6 -15.69 53.19 -6.98
C LYS A 6 -14.66 52.21 -7.56
N SER A 7 -13.43 52.52 -7.21
CA SER A 7 -12.23 51.74 -7.54
C SER A 7 -12.21 50.40 -6.80
N GLY A 8 -11.79 49.38 -7.54
CA GLY A 8 -10.83 48.40 -6.99
C GLY A 8 -11.37 47.17 -6.28
N GLU A 9 -12.41 46.52 -6.77
CA GLU A 9 -12.48 45.08 -6.56
C GLU A 9 -11.77 44.36 -7.72
N LYS A 10 -10.54 43.91 -7.47
CA LYS A 10 -9.87 42.98 -8.36
C LYS A 10 -10.79 41.76 -8.48
N SER A 11 -11.07 41.36 -9.71
CA SER A 11 -11.87 40.15 -9.92
C SER A 11 -11.18 38.97 -9.26
N VAL A 12 -11.94 37.99 -8.77
CA VAL A 12 -11.39 36.74 -8.19
C VAL A 12 -10.41 36.09 -9.16
N LEU A 13 -10.61 36.27 -10.47
CA LEU A 13 -9.70 35.80 -11.51
C LEU A 13 -8.36 36.56 -11.53
N GLU A 14 -8.33 37.87 -11.29
CA GLU A 14 -7.10 38.67 -11.18
C GLU A 14 -6.33 38.32 -9.89
N TYR A 15 -7.01 38.00 -8.81
CA TYR A 15 -6.39 37.50 -7.57
C TYR A 15 -5.78 36.10 -7.77
N MET A 16 -6.45 35.22 -8.53
CA MET A 16 -5.92 33.88 -8.91
C MET A 16 -4.82 33.94 -9.96
N MET A 17 -4.69 35.03 -10.72
CA MET A 17 -3.71 35.21 -11.80
C MET A 17 -2.53 36.10 -11.42
N ASP A 18 -2.39 36.53 -10.15
CA ASP A 18 -1.16 37.22 -9.74
C ASP A 18 0.01 36.24 -9.73
N LYS A 19 0.67 36.17 -10.91
CA LYS A 19 1.79 35.25 -11.19
C LYS A 19 2.93 35.33 -10.16
N LYS A 20 3.05 36.45 -9.43
CA LYS A 20 4.06 36.63 -8.40
C LYS A 20 3.78 35.79 -7.14
N GLU A 21 2.51 35.58 -6.76
CA GLU A 21 2.16 34.74 -5.61
C GLU A 21 2.23 33.24 -5.95
N ILE A 22 1.77 32.85 -7.15
CA ILE A 22 1.84 31.45 -7.62
C ILE A 22 3.29 30.97 -7.76
N PHE A 23 4.20 31.85 -8.18
CA PHE A 23 5.64 31.54 -8.33
C PHE A 23 6.52 32.14 -7.23
N GLY A 24 5.95 32.55 -6.13
CA GLY A 24 6.70 33.06 -4.98
C GLY A 24 7.69 32.04 -4.39
N PRO A 25 8.70 32.50 -3.59
CA PRO A 25 9.70 31.62 -2.99
C PRO A 25 9.13 30.48 -2.15
N ALA A 26 7.96 30.70 -1.53
CA ALA A 26 7.25 29.70 -0.73
C ALA A 26 6.66 28.60 -1.64
N ALA A 27 5.98 28.97 -2.72
CA ALA A 27 5.42 28.03 -3.68
C ALA A 27 6.51 27.21 -4.39
N LYS A 28 7.62 27.83 -4.77
CA LYS A 28 8.78 27.13 -5.35
C LYS A 28 9.34 26.11 -4.38
N ARG A 29 9.48 26.44 -3.10
CA ARG A 29 9.94 25.48 -2.07
C ARG A 29 9.01 24.29 -1.89
N VAL A 30 7.69 24.54 -1.87
CA VAL A 30 6.68 23.49 -1.78
C VAL A 30 6.79 22.56 -3.00
N LEU A 31 6.84 23.14 -4.20
CA LEU A 31 6.96 22.38 -5.46
C LEU A 31 8.25 21.54 -5.49
N CYS A 32 9.42 22.13 -5.18
CA CYS A 32 10.68 21.40 -5.13
C CYS A 32 10.63 20.26 -4.09
N SER A 33 10.03 20.49 -2.91
CA SER A 33 9.88 19.44 -1.89
C SER A 33 8.93 18.32 -2.35
N ALA A 34 7.84 18.65 -3.03
CA ALA A 34 6.92 17.66 -3.59
C ALA A 34 7.60 16.83 -4.69
N LEU A 35 8.28 17.48 -5.64
CA LEU A 35 9.01 16.80 -6.70
C LEU A 35 10.11 15.90 -6.14
N PHE A 36 10.85 16.36 -5.14
CA PHE A 36 11.86 15.53 -4.47
C PHE A 36 11.22 14.31 -3.78
N GLY A 37 10.09 14.50 -3.08
CA GLY A 37 9.34 13.40 -2.46
C GLY A 37 8.85 12.39 -3.51
N LEU A 38 8.26 12.85 -4.61
CA LEU A 38 7.79 11.98 -5.69
C LEU A 38 8.94 11.22 -6.36
N LEU A 39 10.06 11.89 -6.64
CA LEU A 39 11.24 11.28 -7.25
C LEU A 39 11.83 10.18 -6.35
N THR A 40 12.01 10.48 -5.05
CA THR A 40 12.52 9.49 -4.09
C THR A 40 11.59 8.30 -3.93
N PHE A 41 10.27 8.54 -3.94
CA PHE A 41 9.27 7.47 -3.94
C PHE A 41 9.35 6.61 -5.21
N ALA A 42 9.45 7.22 -6.38
CA ALA A 42 9.55 6.51 -7.66
C ALA A 42 10.82 5.62 -7.71
N ILE A 43 11.98 6.17 -7.31
CA ILE A 43 13.23 5.42 -7.24
C ILE A 43 13.09 4.23 -6.28
N PHE A 44 12.52 4.46 -5.10
CA PHE A 44 12.31 3.41 -4.11
C PHE A 44 11.40 2.30 -4.65
N MET A 45 10.26 2.66 -5.25
CA MET A 45 9.30 1.69 -5.80
C MET A 45 9.86 0.91 -6.99
N MET A 46 10.60 1.56 -7.87
CA MET A 46 11.26 0.89 -9.00
C MET A 46 12.32 -0.11 -8.50
N SER A 47 13.15 0.28 -7.54
CA SER A 47 14.16 -0.60 -6.94
C SER A 47 13.52 -1.81 -6.27
N TYR A 48 12.48 -1.58 -5.47
CA TYR A 48 11.71 -2.65 -4.82
C TYR A 48 11.06 -3.59 -5.84
N SER A 49 10.39 -3.04 -6.86
CA SER A 49 9.71 -3.82 -7.91
C SER A 49 10.70 -4.73 -8.66
N THR A 50 11.89 -4.21 -8.98
CA THR A 50 12.97 -4.99 -9.61
C THR A 50 13.41 -6.17 -8.73
N ILE A 51 13.57 -5.97 -7.43
CA ILE A 51 13.92 -7.04 -6.49
C ILE A 51 12.78 -8.06 -6.41
N LYS A 52 11.54 -7.57 -6.28
CA LYS A 52 10.36 -8.42 -6.13
C LYS A 52 10.18 -9.40 -7.31
N THR A 53 10.47 -8.97 -8.55
CA THR A 53 10.40 -9.87 -9.72
C THR A 53 11.43 -10.99 -9.69
N ARG A 54 12.48 -10.86 -8.87
CA ARG A 54 13.55 -11.86 -8.74
C ARG A 54 13.35 -12.84 -7.57
N ILE A 55 12.37 -12.61 -6.70
CA ILE A 55 12.11 -13.46 -5.53
C ILE A 55 12.00 -14.95 -5.93
N PRO A 56 11.19 -15.37 -6.91
CA PRO A 56 11.06 -16.79 -7.26
C PRO A 56 12.32 -17.41 -7.87
N ALA A 57 13.21 -16.60 -8.43
CA ALA A 57 14.52 -17.06 -8.91
C ALA A 57 15.54 -17.23 -7.77
N LEU A 58 15.41 -16.44 -6.68
CA LEU A 58 16.26 -16.54 -5.48
C LEU A 58 15.79 -17.67 -4.56
N ASN A 59 14.49 -17.81 -4.37
CA ASN A 59 13.86 -18.88 -3.61
C ASN A 59 12.51 -19.26 -4.26
N PRO A 60 12.39 -20.43 -4.88
CA PRO A 60 11.14 -20.89 -5.49
C PRO A 60 9.99 -20.93 -4.48
N TYR A 61 8.77 -20.76 -4.96
CA TYR A 61 7.57 -20.81 -4.13
C TYR A 61 7.42 -22.18 -3.47
N SER A 62 7.42 -22.21 -2.14
CA SER A 62 7.38 -23.43 -1.36
C SER A 62 6.55 -23.34 -0.08
N TRP A 63 6.11 -22.13 0.30
CA TRP A 63 5.43 -21.89 1.58
C TRP A 63 3.90 -21.87 1.49
N ASP A 64 3.32 -21.94 0.30
CA ASP A 64 1.88 -21.80 0.12
C ASP A 64 1.07 -22.82 0.94
N ASN A 65 1.43 -24.10 0.91
CA ASN A 65 0.76 -25.13 1.72
C ASN A 65 0.84 -24.84 3.23
N SER A 66 1.97 -24.31 3.70
CA SER A 66 2.13 -23.95 5.10
C SER A 66 1.21 -22.78 5.48
N PHE A 67 1.04 -21.80 4.59
CA PHE A 67 0.15 -20.64 4.85
C PHE A 67 -1.32 -21.02 4.74
N VAL A 68 -1.69 -21.93 3.83
CA VAL A 68 -3.03 -22.54 3.80
C VAL A 68 -3.34 -23.22 5.14
N ALA A 69 -2.40 -24.00 5.66
CA ALA A 69 -2.58 -24.70 6.95
C ALA A 69 -2.61 -23.73 8.14
N LEU A 70 -1.78 -22.67 8.13
CA LEU A 70 -1.77 -21.64 9.17
C LEU A 70 -3.06 -20.82 9.17
N ASP A 71 -3.60 -20.47 8.01
CA ASP A 71 -4.91 -19.83 7.90
C ASP A 71 -5.99 -20.69 8.52
N GLN A 72 -6.04 -21.99 8.21
CA GLN A 72 -7.00 -22.91 8.85
C GLN A 72 -6.83 -22.98 10.37
N LEU A 73 -5.59 -23.06 10.85
CA LEU A 73 -5.31 -23.10 12.28
C LEU A 73 -5.80 -21.83 13.00
N LEU A 74 -5.54 -20.65 12.42
CA LEU A 74 -5.91 -19.37 13.02
C LEU A 74 -7.41 -19.08 12.92
N PHE A 75 -8.09 -19.66 11.94
CA PHE A 75 -9.51 -19.42 11.67
C PHE A 75 -10.38 -20.68 11.94
N PHE A 76 -10.07 -21.39 13.04
CA PHE A 76 -10.89 -22.47 13.59
C PHE A 76 -11.17 -23.63 12.61
N GLY A 77 -10.20 -23.99 11.78
CA GLY A 77 -10.32 -25.06 10.80
C GLY A 77 -10.92 -24.63 9.45
N HIS A 78 -11.26 -23.34 9.30
CA HIS A 78 -11.81 -22.79 8.07
C HIS A 78 -10.80 -21.90 7.34
N HIS A 79 -10.96 -21.78 6.02
CA HIS A 79 -10.24 -20.75 5.27
C HIS A 79 -10.89 -19.39 5.53
N PRO A 80 -10.11 -18.31 5.73
CA PRO A 80 -10.66 -16.98 6.07
C PRO A 80 -11.76 -16.50 5.13
N TRP A 81 -11.59 -16.68 3.81
CA TRP A 81 -12.57 -16.26 2.82
C TRP A 81 -13.93 -16.96 2.98
N ILE A 82 -13.96 -18.22 3.47
CA ILE A 82 -15.20 -18.96 3.73
C ILE A 82 -15.98 -18.34 4.89
N LEU A 83 -15.29 -17.95 5.98
CA LEU A 83 -15.95 -17.30 7.12
C LEU A 83 -16.56 -15.95 6.76
N PHE A 84 -16.02 -15.28 5.75
CA PHE A 84 -16.50 -14.01 5.25
C PHE A 84 -17.26 -14.14 3.91
N SER A 85 -17.60 -15.36 3.47
CA SER A 85 -18.23 -15.62 2.17
C SER A 85 -19.55 -14.90 1.97
N TRP A 86 -20.28 -14.60 3.06
CA TRP A 86 -21.50 -13.78 3.02
C TRP A 86 -21.29 -12.40 2.37
N ILE A 87 -20.04 -11.89 2.34
CA ILE A 87 -19.70 -10.63 1.65
C ILE A 87 -19.96 -10.77 0.14
N TYR A 88 -19.81 -11.97 -0.40
CA TYR A 88 -20.04 -12.23 -1.83
C TYR A 88 -21.51 -12.12 -2.23
N ASP A 89 -22.45 -12.19 -1.28
CA ASP A 89 -23.86 -11.91 -1.54
C ASP A 89 -24.11 -10.42 -1.86
N TYR A 90 -23.09 -9.58 -1.64
CA TYR A 90 -23.14 -8.13 -1.86
C TYR A 90 -22.07 -7.66 -2.87
N PRO A 91 -22.27 -7.81 -4.18
CA PRO A 91 -21.28 -7.46 -5.22
C PRO A 91 -20.75 -6.01 -5.13
N LEU A 92 -21.57 -5.08 -4.63
CA LEU A 92 -21.16 -3.69 -4.42
C LEU A 92 -20.07 -3.56 -3.33
N ILE A 93 -20.11 -4.41 -2.29
CA ILE A 93 -19.10 -4.43 -1.24
C ILE A 93 -17.79 -4.98 -1.84
N VAL A 94 -17.84 -6.06 -2.60
CA VAL A 94 -16.67 -6.64 -3.27
C VAL A 94 -16.04 -5.65 -4.25
N ARG A 95 -16.86 -4.90 -5.00
CA ARG A 95 -16.38 -3.82 -5.87
C ARG A 95 -15.75 -2.68 -5.07
N ALA A 96 -16.33 -2.30 -3.93
CA ALA A 96 -15.72 -1.30 -3.06
C ALA A 96 -14.37 -1.76 -2.51
N MET A 97 -14.24 -3.05 -2.15
CA MET A 97 -12.97 -3.66 -1.75
C MET A 97 -11.92 -3.52 -2.85
N ASP A 98 -12.28 -3.88 -4.10
CA ASP A 98 -11.38 -3.78 -5.25
C ASP A 98 -10.91 -2.34 -5.50
N VAL A 99 -11.83 -1.37 -5.50
CA VAL A 99 -11.49 0.04 -5.72
C VAL A 99 -10.64 0.62 -4.59
N ILE A 100 -10.99 0.34 -3.33
CA ILE A 100 -10.25 0.89 -2.18
C ILE A 100 -8.87 0.23 -2.08
N TYR A 101 -8.74 -1.04 -2.44
CA TYR A 101 -7.47 -1.75 -2.50
C TYR A 101 -6.52 -1.10 -3.53
N ASP A 102 -7.03 -0.64 -4.67
CA ASP A 102 -6.27 0.11 -5.67
C ASP A 102 -5.93 1.54 -5.21
N VAL A 103 -6.90 2.24 -4.59
CA VAL A 103 -6.73 3.62 -4.09
C VAL A 103 -5.64 3.70 -3.00
N TRP A 104 -5.37 2.59 -2.30
CA TRP A 104 -4.29 2.48 -1.33
C TRP A 104 -2.94 3.03 -1.86
N ALA A 105 -2.59 2.76 -3.11
CA ALA A 105 -1.34 3.24 -3.70
C ALA A 105 -1.30 4.78 -3.82
N ALA A 106 -2.41 5.40 -4.24
CA ALA A 106 -2.52 6.85 -4.33
C ALA A 106 -2.44 7.51 -2.94
N LEU A 107 -3.08 6.90 -1.94
CA LEU A 107 -2.99 7.35 -0.55
C LEU A 107 -1.54 7.30 -0.04
N LEU A 108 -0.82 6.22 -0.34
CA LEU A 108 0.58 6.06 0.05
C LEU A 108 1.46 7.15 -0.57
N VAL A 109 1.35 7.39 -1.89
CA VAL A 109 2.08 8.47 -2.59
C VAL A 109 1.76 9.83 -1.99
N GLY A 110 0.48 10.10 -1.70
CA GLY A 110 0.04 11.35 -1.10
C GLY A 110 0.66 11.58 0.28
N ILE A 111 0.58 10.59 1.18
CA ILE A 111 1.13 10.70 2.54
C ILE A 111 2.66 10.79 2.50
N TRP A 112 3.33 10.00 1.66
CA TRP A 112 4.77 10.11 1.45
C TRP A 112 5.16 11.53 1.05
N THR A 113 4.50 12.09 0.03
CA THR A 113 4.78 13.44 -0.47
C THR A 113 4.53 14.50 0.61
N LEU A 114 3.44 14.37 1.38
CA LEU A 114 3.12 15.27 2.49
C LEU A 114 4.23 15.29 3.57
N CYS A 115 4.94 14.19 3.81
CA CYS A 115 6.08 14.15 4.72
C CYS A 115 7.21 15.09 4.29
N PHE A 116 7.38 15.35 3.00
CA PHE A 116 8.39 16.27 2.48
C PHE A 116 7.91 17.72 2.43
N VAL A 117 6.64 17.94 2.11
CA VAL A 117 6.03 19.27 1.94
C VAL A 117 5.68 19.92 3.27
N ASN A 118 5.08 19.16 4.20
CA ASN A 118 4.56 19.71 5.46
C ASN A 118 5.68 20.02 6.46
N ARG A 119 6.07 21.29 6.55
CA ARG A 119 7.13 21.77 7.45
C ARG A 119 6.63 22.24 8.82
N LYS A 120 5.35 22.06 9.13
CA LYS A 120 4.79 22.42 10.46
C LYS A 120 5.32 21.51 11.57
N HIS A 121 5.74 20.27 11.21
CA HIS A 121 6.34 19.31 12.14
C HIS A 121 7.87 19.30 12.03
N SER A 122 8.54 18.88 13.10
CA SER A 122 9.99 18.68 13.10
C SER A 122 10.42 17.62 12.08
N ALA A 123 11.68 17.67 11.66
CA ALA A 123 12.25 16.64 10.75
C ALA A 123 12.11 15.22 11.31
N VAL A 124 12.26 15.06 12.64
CA VAL A 124 12.09 13.78 13.33
C VAL A 124 10.71 13.17 13.07
N VAL A 125 9.65 13.97 13.23
CA VAL A 125 8.28 13.51 13.03
C VAL A 125 8.01 13.22 11.56
N ARG A 126 8.45 14.11 10.65
CA ARG A 126 8.17 14.00 9.21
C ARG A 126 8.83 12.80 8.57
N TYR A 127 10.09 12.52 8.89
CA TYR A 127 10.85 11.47 8.22
C TYR A 127 10.71 10.09 8.87
N ARG A 128 10.08 10.00 10.05
CA ARG A 128 9.85 8.73 10.71
C ARG A 128 9.00 7.77 9.86
N PHE A 129 7.91 8.27 9.25
CA PHE A 129 7.06 7.43 8.40
C PHE A 129 7.76 6.95 7.12
N PRO A 130 8.39 7.82 6.30
CA PRO A 130 9.15 7.36 5.13
C PRO A 130 10.24 6.33 5.46
N ILE A 131 11.01 6.54 6.53
CA ILE A 131 12.05 5.59 6.95
C ILE A 131 11.43 4.27 7.41
N ALA A 132 10.35 4.32 8.22
CA ALA A 132 9.64 3.11 8.65
C ALA A 132 9.05 2.34 7.47
N LEU A 133 8.52 3.05 6.47
CA LEU A 133 8.00 2.44 5.24
C LEU A 133 9.11 1.71 4.48
N MET A 134 10.24 2.38 4.24
CA MET A 134 11.39 1.76 3.55
C MET A 134 11.90 0.53 4.30
N LEU A 135 12.02 0.61 5.64
CA LEU A 135 12.42 -0.53 6.47
C LEU A 135 11.40 -1.67 6.41
N THR A 136 10.11 -1.38 6.49
CA THR A 136 9.06 -2.40 6.39
C THR A 136 9.09 -3.12 5.04
N TRP A 137 9.30 -2.38 3.96
CA TRP A 137 9.38 -2.97 2.62
C TRP A 137 10.69 -3.71 2.38
N PHE A 138 11.78 -3.28 2.99
CA PHE A 138 13.04 -4.01 2.94
C PHE A 138 12.99 -5.30 3.79
N LEU A 139 12.64 -5.19 5.07
CA LEU A 139 12.61 -6.34 5.98
C LEU A 139 11.49 -7.33 5.62
N GLY A 140 10.28 -6.82 5.40
CA GLY A 140 9.11 -7.62 5.03
C GLY A 140 9.10 -7.95 3.54
N GLY A 141 8.95 -6.93 2.70
CA GLY A 141 8.73 -7.12 1.27
C GLY A 141 9.93 -7.66 0.48
N THR A 142 11.14 -7.66 1.08
CA THR A 142 12.35 -8.24 0.46
C THR A 142 12.85 -9.44 1.25
N LEU A 143 13.36 -9.24 2.47
CA LEU A 143 14.03 -10.33 3.20
C LEU A 143 13.06 -11.44 3.59
N MET A 144 11.94 -11.09 4.22
CA MET A 144 10.92 -12.07 4.61
C MET A 144 10.24 -12.70 3.38
N ALA A 145 9.98 -11.91 2.34
CA ALA A 145 9.40 -12.40 1.09
C ALA A 145 10.28 -13.42 0.36
N ILE A 146 11.62 -13.23 0.38
CA ILE A 146 12.56 -14.22 -0.15
C ILE A 146 12.57 -15.47 0.74
N SER A 147 12.65 -15.30 2.07
CA SER A 147 12.76 -16.43 3.00
C SER A 147 11.49 -17.29 3.05
N LEU A 148 10.32 -16.69 2.92
CA LEU A 148 9.00 -17.30 3.01
C LEU A 148 8.26 -17.21 1.67
N SER A 149 8.94 -17.56 0.58
CA SER A 149 8.46 -17.38 -0.79
C SER A 149 7.16 -18.13 -1.05
N SER A 150 6.11 -17.40 -1.42
CA SER A 150 4.77 -17.92 -1.71
C SER A 150 4.12 -17.17 -2.87
N VAL A 151 3.31 -17.86 -3.64
CA VAL A 151 2.64 -17.32 -4.82
C VAL A 151 1.33 -16.61 -4.45
N GLY A 152 0.62 -17.12 -3.45
CA GLY A 152 -0.68 -16.64 -3.00
C GLY A 152 -1.89 -17.33 -3.63
N PRO A 153 -3.08 -17.15 -3.04
CA PRO A 153 -4.29 -17.88 -3.40
C PRO A 153 -4.65 -17.81 -4.89
N CYS A 154 -4.61 -16.63 -5.50
CA CYS A 154 -5.02 -16.43 -6.90
C CYS A 154 -4.07 -17.09 -7.93
N TYR A 155 -2.86 -17.44 -7.53
CA TYR A 155 -1.88 -18.08 -8.43
C TYR A 155 -1.58 -19.53 -8.07
N LEU A 156 -2.27 -20.09 -7.07
CA LEU A 156 -2.03 -21.47 -6.63
C LEU A 156 -2.32 -22.46 -7.76
N GLU A 157 -3.49 -22.31 -8.41
CA GLU A 157 -3.86 -23.18 -9.54
C GLU A 157 -2.94 -23.04 -10.75
N PRO A 158 -2.64 -21.84 -11.27
CA PRO A 158 -1.71 -21.68 -12.38
C PRO A 158 -0.32 -22.23 -12.10
N LEU A 159 0.15 -22.20 -10.84
CA LEU A 159 1.46 -22.71 -10.46
C LEU A 159 1.48 -24.23 -10.29
N THR A 160 0.45 -24.81 -9.65
CA THR A 160 0.46 -26.21 -9.20
C THR A 160 -0.43 -27.15 -10.04
N GLY A 161 -1.29 -26.60 -10.89
CA GLY A 161 -2.36 -27.33 -11.58
C GLY A 161 -3.53 -27.71 -10.65
N ASN A 162 -3.54 -27.24 -9.41
CA ASN A 162 -4.58 -27.51 -8.43
C ASN A 162 -5.00 -26.22 -7.73
N ASN A 163 -6.29 -25.88 -7.80
CA ASN A 163 -6.85 -24.68 -7.19
C ASN A 163 -6.95 -24.77 -5.64
N GLY A 164 -6.71 -25.94 -5.06
CA GLY A 164 -6.80 -26.16 -3.62
C GLY A 164 -8.15 -25.68 -3.07
N PRO A 165 -8.17 -24.98 -1.94
CA PRO A 165 -9.42 -24.51 -1.33
C PRO A 165 -9.95 -23.17 -1.92
N TYR A 166 -9.33 -22.66 -3.00
CA TYR A 166 -9.63 -21.32 -3.55
C TYR A 166 -10.39 -21.37 -4.87
N GLY A 167 -10.73 -22.57 -5.40
CA GLY A 167 -11.40 -22.74 -6.69
C GLY A 167 -12.72 -22.00 -6.77
N ASP A 168 -13.60 -22.19 -5.79
CA ASP A 168 -14.91 -21.53 -5.74
C ASP A 168 -14.76 -20.02 -5.57
N GLN A 169 -13.79 -19.58 -4.77
CA GLN A 169 -13.46 -18.16 -4.59
C GLN A 169 -13.06 -17.54 -5.94
N MET A 170 -12.12 -18.16 -6.64
CA MET A 170 -11.64 -17.65 -7.93
C MET A 170 -12.73 -17.70 -9.01
N ALA A 171 -13.57 -18.74 -9.02
CA ALA A 171 -14.70 -18.83 -9.93
C ALA A 171 -15.67 -17.65 -9.75
N TYR A 172 -16.01 -17.32 -8.50
CA TYR A 172 -16.87 -16.18 -8.18
C TYR A 172 -16.22 -14.84 -8.60
N LEU A 173 -14.95 -14.63 -8.26
CA LEU A 173 -14.24 -13.39 -8.63
C LEU A 173 -14.14 -13.22 -10.15
N ASN A 174 -13.91 -14.30 -10.90
CA ASN A 174 -13.91 -14.29 -12.35
C ASN A 174 -15.30 -13.97 -12.92
N GLU A 175 -16.38 -14.49 -12.33
CA GLU A 175 -17.74 -14.15 -12.73
C GLU A 175 -18.02 -12.64 -12.57
N LEU A 176 -17.66 -12.05 -11.43
CA LEU A 176 -17.77 -10.61 -11.20
C LEU A 176 -16.91 -9.80 -12.16
N HIS A 177 -15.71 -10.26 -12.46
CA HIS A 177 -14.84 -9.63 -13.44
C HIS A 177 -15.48 -9.61 -14.84
N ASN A 178 -16.03 -10.74 -15.30
CA ASN A 178 -16.70 -10.84 -16.60
C ASN A 178 -17.91 -9.91 -16.71
N LYS A 179 -18.56 -9.58 -15.59
CA LYS A 179 -19.61 -8.56 -15.49
C LYS A 179 -19.07 -7.11 -15.46
N GLY A 180 -17.74 -6.93 -15.58
CA GLY A 180 -17.09 -5.61 -15.53
C GLY A 180 -17.02 -4.99 -14.14
N ALA A 181 -17.21 -5.78 -13.08
CA ALA A 181 -17.27 -5.28 -11.71
C ALA A 181 -15.91 -5.21 -11.00
N LEU A 182 -14.92 -6.02 -11.40
CA LEU A 182 -13.61 -6.13 -10.74
C LEU A 182 -12.45 -5.86 -11.68
N ARG A 183 -11.43 -5.17 -11.18
CA ARG A 183 -10.14 -4.91 -11.84
C ARG A 183 -9.02 -5.82 -11.33
N ALA A 184 -9.12 -6.33 -10.10
CA ALA A 184 -8.12 -7.19 -9.48
C ALA A 184 -7.71 -8.35 -10.39
N ILE A 185 -8.66 -9.03 -11.03
CA ILE A 185 -8.41 -10.15 -11.95
C ILE A 185 -7.53 -9.73 -13.14
N ASN A 186 -7.71 -8.52 -13.69
CA ASN A 186 -6.83 -8.02 -14.76
C ASN A 186 -5.38 -7.87 -14.27
N TYR A 187 -5.21 -7.26 -13.08
CA TYR A 187 -3.87 -7.09 -12.51
C TYR A 187 -3.22 -8.43 -12.16
N GLN A 188 -4.00 -9.38 -11.64
CA GLN A 188 -3.54 -10.76 -11.39
C GLN A 188 -3.06 -11.40 -12.70
N GLY A 189 -3.84 -11.29 -13.77
CA GLY A 189 -3.46 -11.80 -15.09
C GLY A 189 -2.18 -11.17 -15.65
N ILE A 190 -2.03 -9.84 -15.52
CA ILE A 190 -0.83 -9.12 -15.96
C ILE A 190 0.41 -9.61 -15.20
N LEU A 191 0.33 -9.72 -13.87
CA LEU A 191 1.46 -10.18 -13.05
C LEU A 191 1.82 -11.64 -13.35
N TRP A 192 0.82 -12.51 -13.56
CA TRP A 192 1.06 -13.88 -13.96
C TRP A 192 1.77 -13.98 -15.30
N ASN A 193 1.33 -13.22 -16.30
CA ASN A 193 1.96 -13.19 -17.62
C ASN A 193 3.42 -12.72 -17.56
N VAL A 194 3.72 -11.70 -16.76
CA VAL A 194 5.10 -11.22 -16.52
C VAL A 194 5.96 -12.34 -15.91
N TYR A 195 5.42 -13.04 -14.92
CA TYR A 195 6.11 -14.18 -14.26
C TYR A 195 6.32 -15.35 -15.23
N ALA A 196 5.27 -15.81 -15.92
CA ALA A 196 5.31 -16.96 -16.80
C ALA A 196 6.24 -16.76 -18.02
N GLN A 197 6.36 -15.52 -18.51
CA GLN A 197 7.27 -15.18 -19.61
C GLN A 197 8.70 -14.92 -19.14
N GLY A 198 8.98 -14.92 -17.84
CA GLY A 198 10.29 -14.56 -17.29
C GLY A 198 10.71 -13.13 -17.63
N SER A 199 9.73 -12.28 -17.99
CA SER A 199 9.99 -10.92 -18.44
C SER A 199 10.24 -9.97 -17.27
N PHE A 200 10.93 -8.84 -17.55
CA PHE A 200 11.04 -7.73 -16.61
C PHE A 200 9.80 -6.86 -16.69
N GLY A 201 9.08 -6.73 -15.60
CA GLY A 201 7.89 -5.89 -15.52
C GLY A 201 7.83 -5.05 -14.24
N LEU A 202 6.88 -4.14 -14.18
CA LEU A 202 6.55 -3.43 -12.96
C LEU A 202 5.73 -4.36 -12.05
N GLY A 203 6.37 -4.88 -11.00
CA GLY A 203 5.77 -5.77 -10.03
C GLY A 203 6.10 -7.24 -10.26
N GLY A 204 6.31 -7.97 -9.17
CA GLY A 204 6.54 -9.42 -9.14
C GLY A 204 5.51 -10.09 -8.25
N ILE A 205 5.36 -11.40 -8.40
CA ILE A 205 4.49 -12.20 -7.54
C ILE A 205 5.24 -12.51 -6.25
N SER A 206 4.65 -12.21 -5.12
CA SER A 206 5.04 -12.64 -3.78
C SER A 206 3.90 -12.28 -2.85
N ALA A 207 3.26 -13.27 -2.25
CA ALA A 207 2.14 -13.04 -1.35
C ALA A 207 2.62 -12.68 0.07
N MET A 208 3.52 -13.45 0.64
CA MET A 208 4.06 -13.20 1.99
C MET A 208 5.20 -12.17 1.96
N PRO A 209 5.18 -11.22 2.86
CA PRO A 209 4.04 -10.72 3.64
C PRO A 209 3.20 -9.69 2.85
N SER A 210 2.00 -9.38 3.33
CA SER A 210 1.14 -8.38 2.69
C SER A 210 1.66 -6.96 2.93
N MET A 211 2.19 -6.32 1.87
CA MET A 211 2.65 -4.93 1.96
C MET A 211 1.50 -3.92 2.04
N HIS A 212 0.31 -4.27 1.54
CA HIS A 212 -0.91 -3.49 1.73
C HIS A 212 -1.28 -3.41 3.22
N CYS A 213 -1.30 -4.55 3.91
CA CYS A 213 -1.53 -4.60 5.36
C CYS A 213 -0.42 -3.91 6.13
N GLY A 214 0.86 -4.17 5.78
CA GLY A 214 2.00 -3.54 6.45
C GLY A 214 1.99 -2.02 6.36
N THR A 215 1.72 -1.48 5.17
CA THR A 215 1.62 -0.03 4.99
C THR A 215 0.41 0.55 5.72
N SER A 216 -0.75 -0.12 5.65
CA SER A 216 -1.95 0.34 6.35
C SER A 216 -1.77 0.32 7.88
N ALA A 217 -1.03 -0.65 8.42
CA ALA A 217 -0.64 -0.66 9.83
C ALA A 217 0.31 0.48 10.20
N LEU A 218 1.25 0.87 9.31
CA LEU A 218 2.08 2.06 9.50
C LEU A 218 1.23 3.34 9.55
N LEU A 219 0.15 3.44 8.79
CA LEU A 219 -0.78 4.58 8.86
C LEU A 219 -1.48 4.66 10.23
N VAL A 220 -1.81 3.53 10.85
CA VAL A 220 -2.33 3.49 12.22
C VAL A 220 -1.31 4.08 13.21
N LEU A 221 -0.02 3.69 13.09
CA LEU A 221 1.05 4.21 13.94
C LEU A 221 1.31 5.71 13.68
N LEU A 222 1.24 6.16 12.43
CA LEU A 222 1.35 7.57 12.07
C LEU A 222 0.21 8.41 12.69
N ALA A 223 -1.00 7.87 12.70
CA ALA A 223 -2.20 8.53 13.22
C ALA A 223 -2.37 8.39 14.75
N TRP A 224 -1.44 7.71 15.45
CA TRP A 224 -1.63 7.28 16.84
C TRP A 224 -2.02 8.40 17.81
N ASN A 225 -1.44 9.58 17.64
CA ASN A 225 -1.66 10.72 18.51
C ASN A 225 -2.92 11.56 18.17
N SER A 226 -3.66 11.20 17.12
CA SER A 226 -4.91 11.84 16.73
C SER A 226 -6.07 10.84 16.85
N PRO A 227 -6.91 10.90 17.89
CA PRO A 227 -7.93 9.89 18.14
C PRO A 227 -8.87 9.68 16.94
N VAL A 228 -9.32 10.75 16.31
CA VAL A 228 -10.24 10.69 15.17
C VAL A 228 -9.56 10.04 13.96
N ILE A 229 -8.37 10.52 13.57
CA ILE A 229 -7.64 9.98 12.41
C ILE A 229 -7.24 8.52 12.67
N ARG A 230 -6.88 8.19 13.91
CA ARG A 230 -6.54 6.81 14.32
C ARG A 230 -7.70 5.85 14.10
N ILE A 231 -8.94 6.22 14.45
CA ILE A 231 -10.12 5.38 14.21
C ILE A 231 -10.28 5.09 12.73
N PHE A 232 -10.18 6.12 11.87
CA PHE A 232 -10.23 5.93 10.41
C PHE A 232 -9.08 5.08 9.89
N ALA A 233 -7.86 5.25 10.41
CA ALA A 233 -6.72 4.45 10.02
C ALA A 233 -6.87 2.98 10.44
N ILE A 234 -7.42 2.69 11.62
CA ILE A 234 -7.72 1.33 12.07
C ILE A 234 -8.81 0.71 11.18
N ALA A 235 -9.89 1.45 10.91
CA ALA A 235 -10.96 0.97 10.03
C ALA A 235 -10.43 0.66 8.62
N PHE A 236 -9.56 1.53 8.09
CA PHE A 236 -8.89 1.32 6.81
C PHE A 236 -7.98 0.08 6.82
N PHE A 237 -7.18 -0.11 7.88
CA PHE A 237 -6.34 -1.30 8.03
C PHE A 237 -7.16 -2.59 8.05
N ILE A 238 -8.25 -2.63 8.83
CA ILE A 238 -9.15 -3.79 8.90
C ILE A 238 -9.78 -4.05 7.52
N PHE A 239 -10.21 -2.99 6.84
CA PHE A 239 -10.80 -3.11 5.51
C PHE A 239 -9.81 -3.66 4.49
N ILE A 240 -8.56 -3.15 4.45
CA ILE A 240 -7.48 -3.66 3.58
C ILE A 240 -7.14 -5.11 3.92
N PHE A 241 -7.07 -5.44 5.21
CA PHE A 241 -6.80 -6.80 5.66
C PHE A 241 -7.86 -7.80 5.16
N ILE A 242 -9.15 -7.49 5.34
CA ILE A 242 -10.25 -8.33 4.85
C ILE A 242 -10.22 -8.37 3.31
N SER A 243 -10.05 -7.24 2.64
CA SER A 243 -9.99 -7.18 1.18
C SER A 243 -8.84 -8.01 0.60
N SER A 244 -7.72 -8.13 1.32
CA SER A 244 -6.54 -8.85 0.83
C SER A 244 -6.82 -10.34 0.58
N PHE A 245 -7.55 -11.01 1.47
CA PHE A 245 -7.90 -12.42 1.30
C PHE A 245 -9.24 -12.62 0.56
N MET A 246 -10.19 -11.67 0.67
CA MET A 246 -11.44 -11.72 -0.10
C MET A 246 -11.24 -11.52 -1.60
N LEU A 247 -10.22 -10.77 -2.02
CA LEU A 247 -9.83 -10.61 -3.43
C LEU A 247 -8.77 -11.65 -3.87
N ALA A 248 -8.50 -12.65 -3.04
CA ALA A 248 -7.54 -13.74 -3.26
C ALA A 248 -6.08 -13.29 -3.51
N TRP A 249 -5.70 -12.07 -3.13
CA TRP A 249 -4.32 -11.61 -3.25
C TRP A 249 -3.37 -12.27 -2.24
N HIS A 250 -3.84 -12.52 -1.02
CA HIS A 250 -3.06 -12.92 0.13
C HIS A 250 -3.77 -14.00 0.96
N TYR A 251 -3.00 -14.81 1.65
CA TYR A 251 -3.45 -15.53 2.83
C TYR A 251 -3.70 -14.51 3.95
N ALA A 252 -4.61 -14.79 4.89
CA ALA A 252 -4.81 -13.87 6.03
C ALA A 252 -3.56 -13.78 6.90
N VAL A 253 -2.83 -14.89 7.04
CA VAL A 253 -1.55 -14.92 7.77
C VAL A 253 -0.50 -13.96 7.22
N ASP A 254 -0.53 -13.61 5.92
CA ASP A 254 0.37 -12.64 5.31
C ASP A 254 0.21 -11.23 5.93
N GLY A 255 -1.05 -10.87 6.23
CA GLY A 255 -1.39 -9.61 6.87
C GLY A 255 -1.14 -9.61 8.38
N ILE A 256 -1.13 -10.77 9.02
CA ILE A 256 -0.84 -10.92 10.46
C ILE A 256 0.66 -10.88 10.71
N LEU A 257 1.43 -11.65 9.95
CA LEU A 257 2.89 -11.78 10.14
C LEU A 257 3.67 -10.52 9.75
N VAL A 258 3.09 -9.59 9.00
CA VAL A 258 3.73 -8.31 8.73
C VAL A 258 3.74 -7.37 9.94
N ILE A 259 2.84 -7.54 10.91
CA ILE A 259 2.69 -6.62 12.05
C ILE A 259 3.96 -6.51 12.90
N PRO A 260 4.62 -7.61 13.33
CA PRO A 260 5.91 -7.52 14.03
C PRO A 260 6.97 -6.73 13.25
N VAL A 261 7.04 -6.90 11.93
CA VAL A 261 7.97 -6.18 11.06
C VAL A 261 7.66 -4.68 11.05
N VAL A 262 6.39 -4.32 10.98
CA VAL A 262 5.91 -2.92 11.06
C VAL A 262 6.32 -2.27 12.37
N LEU A 263 6.08 -2.95 13.51
CA LEU A 263 6.40 -2.43 14.84
C LEU A 263 7.92 -2.23 15.00
N LEU A 264 8.72 -3.19 14.56
CA LEU A 264 10.18 -3.10 14.55
C LEU A 264 10.64 -1.92 13.68
N SER A 265 10.13 -1.81 12.45
CA SER A 265 10.48 -0.74 11.51
C SER A 265 10.12 0.63 12.06
N TRP A 266 8.96 0.78 12.69
CA TRP A 266 8.54 2.02 13.33
C TRP A 266 9.43 2.40 14.51
N TRP A 267 9.83 1.44 15.32
CA TRP A 267 10.74 1.65 16.45
C TRP A 267 12.14 2.07 15.94
N LEU A 268 12.71 1.34 14.97
CA LEU A 268 14.02 1.66 14.38
C LEU A 268 14.01 3.05 13.75
N ALA A 269 12.99 3.39 12.96
CA ALA A 269 12.85 4.70 12.34
C ALA A 269 12.82 5.82 13.39
N GLY A 270 12.14 5.59 14.52
CA GLY A 270 12.13 6.54 15.64
C GLY A 270 13.53 6.78 16.24
N LYS A 271 14.32 5.72 16.42
CA LYS A 271 15.72 5.82 16.89
C LYS A 271 16.62 6.55 15.90
N MET A 272 16.51 6.21 14.59
CA MET A 272 17.31 6.84 13.52
C MET A 272 17.04 8.34 13.42
N THR A 273 15.77 8.75 13.42
CA THR A 273 15.39 10.16 13.32
C THR A 273 15.76 10.97 14.55
N ALA A 274 15.66 10.41 15.75
CA ALA A 274 16.09 11.06 16.99
C ALA A 274 17.62 11.29 17.01
N LYS A 275 18.40 10.28 16.63
CA LYS A 275 19.86 10.39 16.54
C LYS A 275 20.30 11.46 15.55
N ALA A 276 19.71 11.48 14.34
CA ALA A 276 20.03 12.50 13.33
C ALA A 276 19.75 13.93 13.83
N ALA A 277 18.71 14.12 14.65
CA ALA A 277 18.39 15.43 15.22
C ALA A 277 19.35 15.89 16.32
N SER A 278 19.99 14.96 17.08
CA SER A 278 21.00 15.32 18.06
C SER A 278 22.30 15.74 17.39
N THR A 279 22.77 14.98 16.39
CA THR A 279 24.02 15.28 15.65
C THR A 279 23.96 16.60 14.87
N SER A 280 22.78 17.09 14.51
CA SER A 280 22.64 18.38 13.81
C SER A 280 22.63 19.60 14.74
N ARG A 281 22.72 19.42 16.05
CA ARG A 281 22.78 20.50 17.07
C ARG A 281 24.19 20.75 17.59
N ASP A 282 25.09 19.79 17.39
CA ASP A 282 26.52 19.89 17.66
C ASP A 282 27.25 20.42 16.40
#